data_acbf2e2678453c9ac8c657d028d3639d
#
_entry.id   acbf2e2678453c9ac8c657d028d3639d
#
_cell.length_a   1.000
_cell.length_b   1.000
_cell.length_c   1.000
_cell.angle_alpha   90.00
_cell.angle_beta   90.00
_cell.angle_gamma   90.00
#
_symmetry.space_group_name_H-M   'P 1'
#
loop_
_entity.id
_entity.type
_entity.pdbx_description
1 polymer ?
#
loop_
_entity_poly.entity_id
_entity_poly.type
_entity_poly.pdbx_seq_one_letter_code
_entity_poly.pdbx_strand_id
1 'polypeptide(L)'
;MATELDAARLMVWRGAASLDRAEPSAVMHCAMAKRFATDAGFRVCNEALQLFGGYGYLKDLPIERHLRDLRVHQILEGTNEIMRVIIARRLLGPSNA
;
A
#
# COMPACT_ATOMS: atom_id res chain seq x y z
N MET A 1 -9.64 1.99 11.18
CA MET A 1 -8.44 2.70 10.70
C MET A 1 -7.15 2.22 11.36
N ALA A 2 -7.08 2.20 12.68
CA ALA A 2 -5.85 1.82 13.39
C ALA A 2 -5.37 0.41 13.06
N THR A 3 -6.28 -0.55 13.01
CA THR A 3 -5.95 -1.94 12.65
C THR A 3 -5.35 -2.04 11.25
N GLU A 4 -5.92 -1.33 10.29
CA GLU A 4 -5.41 -1.34 8.92
C GLU A 4 -4.04 -0.69 8.83
N LEU A 5 -3.80 0.37 9.58
CA LEU A 5 -2.49 1.02 9.63
C LEU A 5 -1.44 0.11 10.25
N ASP A 6 -1.80 -0.60 11.33
CA ASP A 6 -0.88 -1.56 11.92
C ASP A 6 -0.55 -2.70 10.98
N ALA A 7 -1.55 -3.25 10.31
CA ALA A 7 -1.35 -4.30 9.32
C ALA A 7 -0.45 -3.83 8.18
N ALA A 8 -0.67 -2.62 7.69
CA ALA A 8 0.15 -2.03 6.63
C ALA A 8 1.61 -1.89 7.08
N ARG A 9 1.83 -1.39 8.29
CA ARG A 9 3.18 -1.23 8.85
C ARG A 9 3.90 -2.56 8.95
N LEU A 10 3.22 -3.57 9.46
CA LEU A 10 3.81 -4.90 9.60
C LEU A 10 4.17 -5.51 8.26
N MET A 11 3.34 -5.32 7.24
CA MET A 11 3.65 -5.82 5.90
C MET A 11 4.84 -5.11 5.27
N VAL A 12 4.96 -3.80 5.48
CA VAL A 12 6.12 -3.03 5.01
C VAL A 12 7.39 -3.50 5.72
N TRP A 13 7.33 -3.70 7.02
CA TRP A 13 8.46 -4.19 7.78
C TRP A 13 8.88 -5.59 7.35
N ARG A 14 7.93 -6.47 7.06
CA ARG A 14 8.22 -7.81 6.53
C ARG A 14 8.93 -7.72 5.17
N GLY A 15 8.44 -6.87 4.28
CA GLY A 15 9.07 -6.67 2.98
C GLY A 15 10.51 -6.18 3.13
N ALA A 16 10.73 -5.19 3.99
CA ALA A 16 12.07 -4.66 4.26
C ALA A 16 12.99 -5.73 4.84
N ALA A 17 12.51 -6.50 5.81
CA ALA A 17 13.29 -7.57 6.42
C ALA A 17 13.63 -8.67 5.40
N SER A 18 12.69 -9.02 4.53
CA SER A 18 12.95 -10.00 3.47
C SER A 18 14.04 -9.54 2.52
N LEU A 19 14.05 -8.25 2.17
CA LEU A 19 15.11 -7.68 1.33
C LEU A 19 16.46 -7.74 2.05
N ASP A 20 16.49 -7.34 3.32
CA ASP A 20 17.74 -7.34 4.09
C ASP A 20 18.34 -8.75 4.20
N ARG A 21 17.51 -9.77 4.28
CA ARG A 21 17.94 -11.14 4.38
C ARG A 21 18.14 -11.81 3.03
N ALA A 22 17.89 -11.10 1.93
CA ALA A 22 17.94 -11.64 0.57
C ALA A 22 17.10 -12.92 0.41
N GLU A 23 15.91 -12.93 1.01
CA GLU A 23 15.03 -14.09 0.93
C GLU A 23 14.44 -14.24 -0.47
N PRO A 24 14.22 -15.47 -0.94
CA PRO A 24 13.58 -15.69 -2.25
C PRO A 24 12.19 -15.08 -2.36
N SER A 25 11.51 -14.90 -1.23
CA SER A 25 10.18 -14.31 -1.17
C SER A 25 10.18 -12.79 -1.12
N ALA A 26 11.34 -12.13 -1.14
CA ALA A 26 11.42 -10.68 -0.96
C ALA A 26 10.61 -9.90 -1.98
N VAL A 27 10.68 -10.28 -3.25
CA VAL A 27 9.94 -9.58 -4.30
C VAL A 27 8.43 -9.67 -4.05
N MET A 28 7.95 -10.85 -3.69
CA MET A 28 6.53 -11.05 -3.39
C MET A 28 6.09 -10.27 -2.14
N HIS A 29 6.90 -10.31 -1.08
CA HIS A 29 6.58 -9.58 0.15
C HIS A 29 6.56 -8.07 -0.09
N CYS A 30 7.47 -7.54 -0.89
CA CYS A 30 7.49 -6.12 -1.23
C CYS A 30 6.27 -5.73 -2.08
N ALA A 31 5.90 -6.55 -3.04
CA ALA A 31 4.72 -6.30 -3.86
C ALA A 31 3.44 -6.33 -3.02
N MET A 32 3.33 -7.30 -2.12
CA MET A 32 2.20 -7.37 -1.18
C MET A 32 2.15 -6.13 -0.29
N ALA A 33 3.29 -5.72 0.24
CA ALA A 33 3.37 -4.55 1.12
C ALA A 33 2.97 -3.28 0.38
N LYS A 34 3.48 -3.06 -0.81
CA LYS A 34 3.13 -1.88 -1.60
C LYS A 34 1.64 -1.86 -1.92
N ARG A 35 1.09 -2.95 -2.41
CA ARG A 35 -0.32 -3.00 -2.76
C ARG A 35 -1.21 -2.78 -1.53
N PHE A 36 -0.93 -3.49 -0.45
CA PHE A 36 -1.79 -3.42 0.75
C PHE A 36 -1.66 -2.06 1.43
N ALA A 37 -0.44 -1.58 1.64
CA ALA A 37 -0.22 -0.34 2.39
C ALA A 37 -0.78 0.88 1.65
N THR A 38 -0.65 0.93 0.34
CA THR A 38 -1.18 2.07 -0.43
C THR A 38 -2.69 2.04 -0.55
N ASP A 39 -3.28 0.86 -0.73
CA ASP A 39 -4.74 0.73 -0.76
C ASP A 39 -5.35 1.04 0.61
N ALA A 40 -4.79 0.48 1.67
CA ALA A 40 -5.26 0.74 3.03
C ALA A 40 -5.05 2.20 3.43
N GLY A 41 -3.91 2.76 3.09
CA GLY A 41 -3.58 4.15 3.37
C GLY A 41 -4.55 5.11 2.70
N PHE A 42 -4.86 4.87 1.43
CA PHE A 42 -5.84 5.69 0.72
C PHE A 42 -7.21 5.60 1.40
N ARG A 43 -7.66 4.38 1.72
CA ARG A 43 -8.96 4.18 2.37
C ARG A 43 -9.04 4.89 3.72
N VAL A 44 -7.97 4.78 4.52
CA VAL A 44 -7.89 5.44 5.82
C VAL A 44 -7.93 6.96 5.67
N CYS A 45 -7.16 7.51 4.74
CA CYS A 45 -7.17 8.96 4.51
C CYS A 45 -8.53 9.45 4.02
N ASN A 46 -9.17 8.69 3.16
CA ASN A 46 -10.50 9.04 2.65
C ASN A 46 -11.54 9.06 3.78
N GLU A 47 -11.52 8.05 4.65
CA GLU A 47 -12.41 7.99 5.81
C GLU A 47 -12.11 9.10 6.81
N ALA A 48 -10.83 9.39 7.05
CA ALA A 48 -10.44 10.47 7.95
C ALA A 48 -10.91 11.83 7.44
N LEU A 49 -10.79 12.06 6.13
CA LEU A 49 -11.29 13.29 5.52
C LEU A 49 -12.79 13.43 5.75
N GLN A 50 -13.52 12.33 5.62
CA GLN A 50 -14.97 12.32 5.86
C GLN A 50 -15.29 12.74 7.30
N LEU A 51 -14.49 12.29 8.26
CA LEU A 51 -14.68 12.65 9.67
C LEU A 51 -14.44 14.13 9.92
N PHE A 52 -13.53 14.77 9.19
CA PHE A 52 -13.32 16.20 9.28
C PHE A 52 -14.46 17.00 8.64
N GLY A 53 -15.27 16.36 7.80
CA GLY A 53 -16.34 17.05 7.09
C GLY A 53 -15.79 18.06 6.09
N GLY A 54 -16.50 19.15 5.88
CA GLY A 54 -16.08 20.19 4.94
C GLY A 54 -14.71 20.78 5.22
N TYR A 55 -14.30 20.85 6.48
CA TYR A 55 -12.97 21.33 6.83
C TYR A 55 -11.87 20.42 6.28
N GLY A 56 -12.12 19.13 6.16
CA GLY A 56 -11.15 18.20 5.62
C GLY A 56 -10.84 18.42 4.14
N TYR A 57 -11.74 19.09 3.43
CA TYR A 57 -11.57 19.39 2.03
C TYR A 57 -10.77 20.68 1.80
N LEU A 58 -10.46 21.42 2.85
CA LEU A 58 -9.74 22.69 2.76
C LEU A 58 -8.24 22.45 2.93
N LYS A 59 -7.45 23.29 2.27
CA LYS A 59 -5.98 23.19 2.36
C LYS A 59 -5.41 23.63 3.70
N ASP A 60 -6.22 24.22 4.55
CA ASP A 60 -5.80 24.64 5.89
C ASP A 60 -5.42 23.44 6.76
N LEU A 61 -5.96 22.25 6.47
CA LEU A 61 -5.65 21.02 7.18
C LEU A 61 -4.89 20.07 6.25
N PRO A 62 -4.00 19.24 6.79
CA PRO A 62 -3.14 18.41 5.95
C PRO A 62 -3.83 17.18 5.34
N ILE A 63 -5.04 16.84 5.76
CA ILE A 63 -5.67 15.57 5.37
C ILE A 63 -5.93 15.49 3.85
N GLU A 64 -6.31 16.60 3.21
CA GLU A 64 -6.56 16.57 1.77
C GLU A 64 -5.27 16.29 0.98
N ARG A 65 -4.13 16.77 1.49
CA ARG A 65 -2.83 16.49 0.88
C ARG A 65 -2.47 15.01 1.02
N HIS A 66 -2.68 14.45 2.20
CA HIS A 66 -2.43 13.02 2.42
C HIS A 66 -3.29 12.16 1.51
N LEU A 67 -4.55 12.54 1.31
CA LEU A 67 -5.44 11.82 0.41
C LEU A 67 -4.90 11.81 -1.02
N ARG A 68 -4.47 12.97 -1.52
CA ARG A 68 -3.90 13.08 -2.88
C ARG A 68 -2.61 12.28 -3.01
N ASP A 69 -1.75 12.36 -1.99
CA ASP A 69 -0.49 11.64 -1.98
C ASP A 69 -0.71 10.12 -1.98
N LEU A 70 -1.63 9.64 -1.18
CA LEU A 70 -1.92 8.22 -1.13
C LEU A 70 -2.59 7.73 -2.41
N ARG A 71 -3.41 8.57 -3.04
CA ARG A 71 -4.05 8.18 -4.30
C ARG A 71 -3.03 7.88 -5.39
N VAL A 72 -2.01 8.72 -5.52
CA VAL A 72 -1.00 8.52 -6.54
C VAL A 72 -0.11 7.31 -6.23
N HIS A 73 0.07 6.97 -4.98
CA HIS A 73 0.86 5.80 -4.61
C HIS A 73 0.24 4.47 -5.06
N GLN A 74 -1.04 4.44 -5.33
CA GLN A 74 -1.68 3.26 -5.92
C GLN A 74 -1.30 3.06 -7.39
N ILE A 75 -0.78 4.11 -8.02
CA ILE A 75 -0.48 4.13 -9.45
C ILE A 75 1.01 4.07 -9.74
N LEU A 76 1.82 4.85 -9.01
CA LEU A 76 3.24 4.99 -9.30
C LEU A 76 4.05 3.76 -8.92
N GLU A 77 5.22 3.65 -9.52
CA GLU A 77 6.20 2.58 -9.25
C GLU A 77 5.61 1.19 -9.49
N GLY A 78 4.81 1.09 -10.54
CA GLY A 78 4.00 -0.09 -10.82
C GLY A 78 2.64 0.03 -10.14
N THR A 79 1.58 -0.03 -10.93
CA THR A 79 0.23 0.06 -10.37
C THR A 79 -0.05 -1.10 -9.44
N ASN A 80 -1.04 -0.96 -8.58
CA ASN A 80 -1.42 -2.05 -7.69
C ASN A 80 -1.95 -3.27 -8.44
N GLU A 81 -2.48 -3.08 -9.65
CA GLU A 81 -2.82 -4.21 -10.53
C GLU A 81 -1.57 -4.99 -10.94
N ILE A 82 -0.48 -4.29 -11.26
CA ILE A 82 0.79 -4.93 -11.59
C ILE A 82 1.38 -5.63 -10.36
N MET A 83 1.21 -5.06 -9.18
CA MET A 83 1.63 -5.74 -7.95
C MET A 83 0.92 -7.08 -7.79
N ARG A 84 -0.38 -7.13 -8.10
CA ARG A 84 -1.13 -8.39 -8.07
C ARG A 84 -0.60 -9.41 -9.07
N VAL A 85 -0.20 -8.98 -10.25
CA VAL A 85 0.41 -9.86 -11.25
C VAL A 85 1.72 -10.45 -10.72
N ILE A 86 2.56 -9.63 -10.12
CA ILE A 86 3.83 -10.07 -9.53
C ILE A 86 3.57 -11.10 -8.43
N ILE A 87 2.63 -10.81 -7.54
CA ILE A 87 2.27 -11.73 -6.45
C ILE A 87 1.80 -13.06 -7.01
N ALA A 88 0.90 -13.03 -7.98
CA ALA A 88 0.34 -14.24 -8.57
C ALA A 88 1.42 -15.11 -9.22
N ARG A 89 2.32 -14.47 -9.96
CA ARG A 89 3.43 -15.20 -10.60
C ARG A 89 4.31 -15.91 -9.57
N ARG A 90 4.57 -15.25 -8.46
CA ARG A 90 5.41 -15.84 -7.40
C ARG A 90 4.70 -16.97 -6.67
N LEU A 91 3.41 -16.83 -6.46
CA LEU A 91 2.63 -17.87 -5.78
C LEU A 91 2.42 -19.10 -6.66
N LEU A 92 2.18 -18.88 -7.96
CA LEU A 92 1.90 -19.98 -8.88
C LEU A 92 3.14 -20.66 -9.44
N GLY A 93 4.27 -20.06 -9.26
CA GLY A 93 5.54 -20.58 -9.79
C GLY A 93 5.72 -20.27 -11.26
N PRO A 94 6.90 -20.69 -11.78
CA PRO A 94 7.30 -20.21 -13.06
C PRO A 94 6.66 -20.83 -14.17
N SER A 95 5.90 -21.63 -14.23
CA SER A 95 5.86 -22.27 -15.30
C SER A 95 4.99 -22.62 -16.04
N ASN A 96 4.10 -22.45 -15.63
CA ASN A 96 3.09 -23.04 -16.28
C ASN A 96 2.43 -22.24 -17.26
N ALA A 97 2.99 -21.24 -17.60
CA ALA A 97 2.35 -20.35 -18.54
C ALA A 97 2.36 -20.92 -19.91
#